data_f576fc632f269c689c634eaf7bd788a6
#
_entry.id   f576fc632f269c689c634eaf7bd788a6
#
_cell.length_a   1.000
_cell.length_b   1.000
_cell.length_c   1.000
_cell.angle_alpha   90.00
_cell.angle_beta   90.00
_cell.angle_gamma   90.00
#
_symmetry.space_group_name_H-M   'P 1'
#
loop_
_entity.id
_entity.type
_entity.pdbx_description
1 polymer ?
#
loop_
_entity_poly.entity_id
_entity_poly.type
_entity_poly.pdbx_seq_one_letter_code
_entity_poly.pdbx_strand_id
1 'polypeptide(L)'
;MPIRHCIVHLIDKKPDGSASTLHARDSELAESKAIENLLADLNDSYNAKQGKAWGFFHEESGAYPFSGWLKAYLEGGEFAPFTRQAAEHLQKLMDESNLSTGGHVLFAHYQQGMTDYLAIALLHHSEGVTVTESLELAPARHLDLGQLHLAARINLSEWRNNAQSRQYISFIKGKNGKKVSDYFRDFIGCQEGVDAPGETRTLLKAFSDFVEQEDLAEEQAREKTKTLVDYATTQAKLGEAITLEELSGLIDEDRPRAFFEHIRNKDYGLSPEIPPDKRTLSQFQRFTGRAEGLSISFEAHLLGSKIEYDEGRDMLIIRQVPTQLKDQLKRRKD
;
A
#
# COMPACT_ATOMS: atom_id res chain seq x y z
N MET A 1 -10.42 -16.64 3.49
CA MET A 1 -10.76 -15.29 3.98
C MET A 1 -12.26 -15.29 4.29
N PRO A 2 -12.68 -15.38 5.57
CA PRO A 2 -14.11 -15.34 5.93
C PRO A 2 -14.72 -13.99 5.57
N ILE A 3 -15.82 -14.02 4.81
CA ILE A 3 -16.59 -12.84 4.43
C ILE A 3 -17.73 -12.74 5.42
N ARG A 4 -17.85 -11.59 6.10
CA ARG A 4 -18.93 -11.32 7.03
C ARG A 4 -20.14 -10.74 6.30
N HIS A 5 -19.87 -9.74 5.48
CA HIS A 5 -20.89 -8.99 4.72
C HIS A 5 -20.33 -8.59 3.36
N CYS A 6 -21.17 -8.66 2.32
CA CYS A 6 -20.80 -8.21 0.98
C CYS A 6 -22.03 -7.68 0.25
N ILE A 7 -21.90 -6.50 -0.36
CA ILE A 7 -22.95 -5.86 -1.16
C ILE A 7 -22.34 -5.08 -2.31
N VAL A 8 -23.11 -4.94 -3.40
CA VAL A 8 -22.74 -4.10 -4.54
C VAL A 8 -23.88 -3.18 -4.89
N HIS A 9 -23.58 -1.91 -5.10
CA HIS A 9 -24.50 -0.90 -5.65
C HIS A 9 -24.03 -0.45 -7.02
N LEU A 10 -24.88 0.12 -7.84
CA LEU A 10 -24.50 0.70 -9.13
C LEU A 10 -24.79 2.20 -9.13
N ILE A 11 -23.79 3.00 -9.39
CA ILE A 11 -23.93 4.42 -9.73
C ILE A 11 -23.83 4.53 -11.25
N ASP A 12 -24.98 4.74 -11.91
CA ASP A 12 -25.03 4.94 -13.36
C ASP A 12 -24.85 6.42 -13.66
N LYS A 13 -23.68 6.77 -14.17
CA LYS A 13 -23.33 8.14 -14.57
C LYS A 13 -22.88 8.14 -16.03
N LYS A 14 -23.54 8.96 -16.83
CA LYS A 14 -23.25 9.11 -18.26
C LYS A 14 -22.23 10.23 -18.50
N PRO A 15 -21.44 10.12 -19.57
CA PRO A 15 -20.45 11.15 -19.91
C PRO A 15 -21.06 12.47 -20.42
N ASP A 16 -22.39 12.54 -20.60
CA ASP A 16 -23.12 13.71 -21.11
C ASP A 16 -23.34 14.81 -20.06
N GLY A 17 -22.85 14.62 -18.83
CA GLY A 17 -23.01 15.58 -17.73
C GLY A 17 -24.38 15.52 -17.03
N SER A 18 -25.23 14.58 -17.38
CA SER A 18 -26.49 14.35 -16.66
C SER A 18 -26.23 13.87 -15.23
N ALA A 19 -27.21 14.13 -14.34
CA ALA A 19 -27.15 13.61 -12.98
C ALA A 19 -27.10 12.08 -13.00
N SER A 20 -26.31 11.51 -12.09
CA SER A 20 -26.20 10.07 -11.95
C SER A 20 -27.44 9.46 -11.29
N THR A 21 -27.64 8.17 -11.51
CA THR A 21 -28.71 7.39 -10.86
C THR A 21 -28.09 6.30 -9.99
N LEU A 22 -28.50 6.23 -8.72
CA LEU A 22 -28.10 5.16 -7.83
C LEU A 22 -29.08 4.00 -7.89
N HIS A 23 -28.61 2.82 -8.22
CA HIS A 23 -29.31 1.55 -8.09
C HIS A 23 -28.75 0.81 -6.88
N ALA A 24 -29.37 1.02 -5.71
CA ALA A 24 -28.95 0.40 -4.47
C ALA A 24 -29.68 -0.93 -4.26
N ARG A 25 -28.94 -1.93 -3.81
CA ARG A 25 -29.52 -3.17 -3.32
C ARG A 25 -30.10 -2.96 -1.91
N ASP A 26 -31.18 -3.65 -1.63
CA ASP A 26 -31.84 -3.65 -0.31
C ASP A 26 -31.27 -4.71 0.64
N SER A 27 -30.56 -5.70 0.09
CA SER A 27 -30.00 -6.82 0.84
C SER A 27 -28.61 -7.20 0.36
N GLU A 28 -27.85 -7.79 1.23
CA GLU A 28 -26.52 -8.33 0.96
C GLU A 28 -26.52 -9.41 -0.12
N LEU A 29 -25.37 -9.67 -0.67
CA LEU A 29 -25.15 -10.79 -1.58
C LEU A 29 -25.12 -12.10 -0.77
N ALA A 30 -25.81 -13.13 -1.25
CA ALA A 30 -25.73 -14.45 -0.64
C ALA A 30 -24.31 -15.02 -0.81
N GLU A 31 -23.81 -15.71 0.20
CA GLU A 31 -22.53 -16.38 0.15
C GLU A 31 -22.42 -17.28 -1.08
N SER A 32 -21.32 -17.14 -1.82
CA SER A 32 -21.08 -17.95 -3.01
C SER A 32 -19.58 -18.01 -3.32
N LYS A 33 -19.17 -19.06 -4.02
CA LYS A 33 -17.80 -19.21 -4.49
C LYS A 33 -17.37 -18.05 -5.41
N ALA A 34 -18.31 -17.48 -6.17
CA ALA A 34 -18.05 -16.33 -7.03
C ALA A 34 -17.63 -15.09 -6.23
N ILE A 35 -18.27 -14.84 -5.09
CA ILE A 35 -17.91 -13.72 -4.19
C ILE A 35 -16.56 -13.99 -3.53
N GLU A 36 -16.31 -15.20 -3.06
CA GLU A 36 -15.00 -15.55 -2.48
C GLU A 36 -13.86 -15.32 -3.47
N ASN A 37 -14.02 -15.78 -4.70
CA ASN A 37 -13.03 -15.59 -5.76
C ASN A 37 -12.87 -14.11 -6.11
N LEU A 38 -13.99 -13.37 -6.29
CA LEU A 38 -13.95 -11.94 -6.59
C LEU A 38 -13.18 -11.15 -5.51
N LEU A 39 -13.44 -11.44 -4.24
CA LEU A 39 -12.75 -10.74 -3.14
C LEU A 39 -11.28 -11.15 -3.00
N ALA A 40 -10.92 -12.40 -3.29
CA ALA A 40 -9.54 -12.84 -3.35
C ALA A 40 -8.79 -12.09 -4.47
N ASP A 41 -9.33 -12.09 -5.69
CA ASP A 41 -8.75 -11.43 -6.85
C ASP A 41 -8.69 -9.90 -6.67
N LEU A 42 -9.72 -9.30 -6.04
CA LEU A 42 -9.74 -7.88 -5.70
C LEU A 42 -8.62 -7.54 -4.72
N ASN A 43 -8.46 -8.33 -3.67
CA ASN A 43 -7.43 -8.12 -2.66
C ASN A 43 -6.03 -8.25 -3.27
N ASP A 44 -5.81 -9.25 -4.12
CA ASP A 44 -4.54 -9.43 -4.82
C ASP A 44 -4.25 -8.26 -5.78
N SER A 45 -5.26 -7.85 -6.56
CA SER A 45 -5.15 -6.70 -7.45
C SER A 45 -4.89 -5.41 -6.68
N TYR A 46 -5.59 -5.20 -5.55
CA TYR A 46 -5.39 -4.06 -4.67
C TYR A 46 -3.98 -4.05 -4.07
N ASN A 47 -3.52 -5.18 -3.55
CA ASN A 47 -2.20 -5.32 -2.96
C ASN A 47 -1.07 -5.16 -3.98
N ALA A 48 -1.31 -5.55 -5.24
CA ALA A 48 -0.35 -5.38 -6.34
C ALA A 48 -0.17 -3.92 -6.77
N LYS A 49 -1.14 -3.01 -6.50
CA LYS A 49 -1.03 -1.60 -6.90
C LYS A 49 0.12 -0.89 -6.20
N GLN A 50 0.89 -0.15 -6.98
CA GLN A 50 1.89 0.78 -6.49
C GLN A 50 1.27 2.16 -6.26
N GLY A 51 1.81 2.92 -5.29
CA GLY A 51 1.35 4.29 -5.04
C GLY A 51 0.05 4.35 -4.24
N LYS A 52 -0.13 3.45 -3.29
CA LYS A 52 -1.15 3.61 -2.24
C LYS A 52 -0.75 4.72 -1.27
N ALA A 53 -1.74 5.45 -0.77
CA ALA A 53 -1.59 6.36 0.36
C ALA A 53 -2.22 5.73 1.61
N TRP A 54 -1.76 6.19 2.76
CA TRP A 54 -2.20 5.74 4.07
C TRP A 54 -2.67 6.92 4.89
N GLY A 55 -3.68 6.68 5.74
CA GLY A 55 -4.25 7.74 6.55
C GLY A 55 -5.23 7.23 7.59
N PHE A 56 -6.01 8.17 8.09
CA PHE A 56 -6.97 7.99 9.16
C PHE A 56 -8.19 8.89 8.90
N PHE A 57 -9.29 8.68 9.62
CA PHE A 57 -10.48 9.49 9.44
C PHE A 57 -10.28 10.94 9.90
N HIS A 58 -10.88 11.89 9.19
CA HIS A 58 -11.03 13.25 9.65
C HIS A 58 -11.85 13.31 10.94
N GLU A 59 -11.48 14.23 11.83
CA GLU A 59 -12.20 14.46 13.09
C GLU A 59 -13.53 15.19 12.87
N GLU A 60 -13.66 15.95 11.78
CA GLU A 60 -14.86 16.70 11.41
C GLU A 60 -15.94 15.80 10.78
N SER A 61 -16.66 15.05 11.62
CA SER A 61 -17.71 14.13 11.17
C SER A 61 -18.86 14.79 10.40
N GLY A 62 -19.08 16.10 10.57
CA GLY A 62 -20.08 16.85 9.82
C GLY A 62 -19.75 17.02 8.34
N ALA A 63 -18.48 17.27 8.02
CA ALA A 63 -17.99 17.37 6.66
C ALA A 63 -17.69 15.99 6.03
N TYR A 64 -17.28 15.02 6.88
CA TYR A 64 -16.87 13.67 6.47
C TYR A 64 -17.69 12.61 7.22
N PRO A 65 -18.94 12.35 6.81
CA PRO A 65 -19.88 11.57 7.61
C PRO A 65 -19.64 10.06 7.58
N PHE A 66 -18.82 9.56 6.66
CA PHE A 66 -18.59 8.13 6.44
C PHE A 66 -18.15 7.38 7.73
N SER A 67 -17.22 7.95 8.48
CA SER A 67 -16.72 7.36 9.73
C SER A 67 -17.82 7.18 10.78
N GLY A 68 -18.76 8.15 10.85
CA GLY A 68 -19.92 8.07 11.74
C GLY A 68 -20.89 6.94 11.37
N TRP A 69 -21.17 6.77 10.08
CA TRP A 69 -22.02 5.67 9.60
C TRP A 69 -21.37 4.31 9.79
N LEU A 70 -20.07 4.22 9.50
CA LEU A 70 -19.30 3.00 9.74
C LEU A 70 -19.28 2.62 11.22
N LYS A 71 -19.11 3.60 12.12
CA LYS A 71 -19.15 3.37 13.55
C LYS A 71 -20.53 2.85 13.98
N ALA A 72 -21.62 3.48 13.54
CA ALA A 72 -22.97 3.03 13.84
C ALA A 72 -23.24 1.59 13.37
N TYR A 73 -22.75 1.24 12.17
CA TYR A 73 -22.80 -0.14 11.68
C TYR A 73 -22.06 -1.10 12.63
N LEU A 74 -20.83 -0.80 13.02
CA LEU A 74 -20.01 -1.66 13.89
C LEU A 74 -20.56 -1.77 15.32
N GLU A 75 -21.39 -0.83 15.76
CA GLU A 75 -22.08 -0.85 17.07
C GLU A 75 -23.43 -1.60 17.03
N GLY A 76 -23.73 -2.31 15.95
CA GLY A 76 -24.91 -3.16 15.80
C GLY A 76 -25.93 -2.71 14.76
N GLY A 77 -25.57 -1.73 13.92
CA GLY A 77 -26.37 -1.36 12.76
C GLY A 77 -26.33 -2.41 11.65
N GLU A 78 -27.24 -2.26 10.69
CA GLU A 78 -27.31 -3.16 9.52
C GLU A 78 -26.34 -2.71 8.41
N PHE A 79 -25.73 -3.69 7.71
CA PHE A 79 -24.75 -3.42 6.68
C PHE A 79 -25.35 -2.77 5.42
N ALA A 80 -26.51 -3.24 4.95
CA ALA A 80 -27.13 -2.71 3.74
C ALA A 80 -27.55 -1.24 3.87
N PRO A 81 -28.19 -0.75 4.95
CA PRO A 81 -28.46 0.66 5.18
C PRO A 81 -27.19 1.52 5.25
N PHE A 82 -26.14 1.04 5.95
CA PHE A 82 -24.84 1.73 6.02
C PHE A 82 -24.26 1.95 4.62
N THR A 83 -24.16 0.88 3.83
CA THR A 83 -23.56 0.94 2.49
C THR A 83 -24.38 1.75 1.51
N ARG A 84 -25.71 1.76 1.67
CA ARG A 84 -26.62 2.64 0.90
C ARG A 84 -26.32 4.11 1.17
N GLN A 85 -26.25 4.53 2.44
CA GLN A 85 -25.90 5.91 2.81
C GLN A 85 -24.53 6.30 2.23
N ALA A 86 -23.56 5.40 2.32
CA ALA A 86 -22.25 5.61 1.75
C ALA A 86 -22.31 5.77 0.21
N ALA A 87 -23.08 4.93 -0.49
CA ALA A 87 -23.24 5.02 -1.95
C ALA A 87 -23.96 6.30 -2.39
N GLU A 88 -24.96 6.77 -1.65
CA GLU A 88 -25.64 8.05 -1.88
C GLU A 88 -24.66 9.23 -1.73
N HIS A 89 -23.83 9.19 -0.71
CA HIS A 89 -22.79 10.21 -0.51
C HIS A 89 -21.75 10.20 -1.63
N LEU A 90 -21.29 9.02 -2.05
CA LEU A 90 -20.37 8.88 -3.16
C LEU A 90 -21.00 9.41 -4.47
N GLN A 91 -22.27 9.06 -4.74
CA GLN A 91 -23.03 9.57 -5.88
C GLN A 91 -23.05 11.09 -5.92
N LYS A 92 -23.35 11.74 -4.79
CA LYS A 92 -23.38 13.20 -4.67
C LYS A 92 -22.01 13.81 -5.01
N LEU A 93 -20.94 13.30 -4.44
CA LEU A 93 -19.57 13.77 -4.71
C LEU A 93 -19.17 13.55 -6.18
N MET A 94 -19.62 12.45 -6.79
CA MET A 94 -19.39 12.19 -8.21
C MET A 94 -20.14 13.18 -9.10
N ASP A 95 -21.33 13.61 -8.73
CA ASP A 95 -22.12 14.61 -9.49
C ASP A 95 -21.55 16.03 -9.33
N GLU A 96 -20.98 16.35 -8.17
CA GLU A 96 -20.28 17.62 -7.92
C GLU A 96 -18.90 17.66 -8.61
N SER A 97 -18.34 16.50 -8.94
CA SER A 97 -17.06 16.38 -9.64
C SER A 97 -17.29 16.22 -11.15
N ASN A 98 -16.39 16.72 -11.98
CA ASN A 98 -16.43 16.52 -13.43
C ASN A 98 -16.05 15.09 -13.86
N LEU A 99 -16.35 14.08 -13.04
CA LEU A 99 -16.12 12.70 -13.39
C LEU A 99 -17.16 12.22 -14.41
N SER A 100 -16.66 11.55 -15.43
CA SER A 100 -17.48 11.17 -16.59
C SER A 100 -18.11 9.80 -16.48
N THR A 101 -17.73 8.97 -15.51
CA THR A 101 -18.17 7.57 -15.47
C THR A 101 -18.52 7.11 -14.05
N GLY A 102 -19.70 6.49 -13.92
CA GLY A 102 -20.09 5.73 -12.74
C GLY A 102 -19.46 4.33 -12.70
N GLY A 103 -20.04 3.44 -11.92
CA GLY A 103 -19.55 2.06 -11.79
C GLY A 103 -20.22 1.29 -10.67
N HIS A 104 -19.80 0.05 -10.49
CA HIS A 104 -20.26 -0.80 -9.41
C HIS A 104 -19.46 -0.53 -8.15
N VAL A 105 -20.11 -0.07 -7.09
CA VAL A 105 -19.48 0.18 -5.78
C VAL A 105 -19.66 -1.08 -4.95
N LEU A 106 -18.56 -1.78 -4.74
CA LEU A 106 -18.49 -2.95 -3.88
C LEU A 106 -18.10 -2.54 -2.47
N PHE A 107 -18.83 -3.03 -1.48
CA PHE A 107 -18.47 -3.00 -0.06
C PHE A 107 -18.34 -4.43 0.44
N ALA A 108 -17.24 -4.73 1.11
CA ALA A 108 -17.00 -6.05 1.68
C ALA A 108 -16.37 -5.93 3.07
N HIS A 109 -17.07 -6.45 4.08
CA HIS A 109 -16.52 -6.65 5.42
C HIS A 109 -16.05 -8.10 5.51
N TYR A 110 -14.77 -8.30 5.74
CA TYR A 110 -14.15 -9.60 5.77
C TYR A 110 -13.04 -9.68 6.81
N GLN A 111 -12.61 -10.88 7.13
CA GLN A 111 -11.54 -11.15 8.08
C GLN A 111 -10.33 -11.77 7.36
N GLN A 112 -9.15 -11.25 7.66
CA GLN A 112 -7.87 -11.82 7.21
C GLN A 112 -7.00 -12.07 8.46
N GLY A 113 -6.68 -13.33 8.73
CA GLY A 113 -6.10 -13.69 10.01
C GLY A 113 -7.04 -13.32 11.18
N MET A 114 -6.56 -12.53 12.10
CA MET A 114 -7.36 -12.02 13.23
C MET A 114 -7.85 -10.58 13.03
N THR A 115 -7.61 -9.99 11.87
CA THR A 115 -7.93 -8.59 11.58
C THR A 115 -9.18 -8.48 10.72
N ASP A 116 -10.11 -7.63 11.15
CA ASP A 116 -11.30 -7.27 10.38
C ASP A 116 -11.02 -6.08 9.45
N TYR A 117 -11.48 -6.18 8.21
CA TYR A 117 -11.31 -5.16 7.18
C TYR A 117 -12.63 -4.80 6.51
N LEU A 118 -12.78 -3.53 6.14
CA LEU A 118 -13.76 -3.08 5.17
C LEU A 118 -13.05 -2.69 3.89
N ALA A 119 -13.33 -3.40 2.80
CA ALA A 119 -12.91 -3.01 1.45
C ALA A 119 -14.03 -2.25 0.75
N ILE A 120 -13.65 -1.20 0.02
CA ILE A 120 -14.54 -0.41 -0.83
C ILE A 120 -13.86 -0.26 -2.18
N ALA A 121 -14.56 -0.60 -3.26
CA ALA A 121 -14.00 -0.49 -4.60
C ALA A 121 -15.05 -0.01 -5.61
N LEU A 122 -14.68 0.94 -6.46
CA LEU A 122 -15.45 1.30 -7.64
C LEU A 122 -14.94 0.47 -8.82
N LEU A 123 -15.79 -0.44 -9.30
CA LEU A 123 -15.47 -1.42 -10.33
C LEU A 123 -16.18 -1.08 -11.62
N HIS A 124 -15.47 -1.19 -12.74
CA HIS A 124 -16.00 -1.03 -14.08
C HIS A 124 -16.13 -2.37 -14.78
N HIS A 125 -16.92 -2.42 -15.83
CA HIS A 125 -16.95 -3.58 -16.71
C HIS A 125 -15.92 -3.46 -17.81
N SER A 126 -15.35 -4.59 -18.22
CA SER A 126 -14.71 -4.75 -19.51
C SER A 126 -15.51 -5.72 -20.37
N GLU A 127 -15.43 -5.51 -21.68
CA GLU A 127 -16.07 -6.37 -22.66
C GLU A 127 -15.08 -7.43 -23.11
N GLY A 128 -15.57 -8.65 -23.23
CA GLY A 128 -14.81 -9.81 -23.67
C GLY A 128 -15.67 -10.70 -24.56
N VAL A 129 -15.12 -11.84 -24.91
CA VAL A 129 -15.83 -12.87 -25.68
C VAL A 129 -15.78 -14.17 -24.88
N THR A 130 -16.90 -14.84 -24.77
CA THR A 130 -17.00 -16.20 -24.20
C THR A 130 -17.39 -17.21 -25.27
N VAL A 131 -17.06 -18.48 -25.00
CA VAL A 131 -17.55 -19.60 -25.80
C VAL A 131 -18.74 -20.17 -25.07
N THR A 132 -19.90 -20.24 -25.76
CA THR A 132 -21.13 -20.81 -25.20
C THR A 132 -21.07 -22.36 -25.18
N GLU A 133 -22.05 -23.02 -24.56
CA GLU A 133 -22.17 -24.45 -24.54
C GLU A 133 -22.35 -25.04 -25.97
N SER A 134 -22.89 -24.23 -26.90
CA SER A 134 -23.00 -24.58 -28.32
C SER A 134 -21.73 -24.36 -29.13
N LEU A 135 -20.59 -24.00 -28.49
CA LEU A 135 -19.31 -23.66 -29.11
C LEU A 135 -19.36 -22.41 -30.02
N GLU A 136 -20.32 -21.54 -29.81
CA GLU A 136 -20.42 -20.26 -30.50
C GLU A 136 -19.75 -19.15 -29.68
N LEU A 137 -19.25 -18.13 -30.38
CA LEU A 137 -18.69 -16.93 -29.74
C LEU A 137 -19.83 -15.97 -29.37
N ALA A 138 -19.87 -15.57 -28.11
CA ALA A 138 -20.81 -14.60 -27.61
C ALA A 138 -20.08 -13.47 -26.84
N PRO A 139 -20.61 -12.22 -26.91
CA PRO A 139 -20.08 -11.15 -26.08
C PRO A 139 -20.31 -11.45 -24.60
N ALA A 140 -19.31 -11.15 -23.79
CA ALA A 140 -19.37 -11.28 -22.34
C ALA A 140 -18.93 -9.96 -21.67
N ARG A 141 -19.55 -9.65 -20.56
CA ARG A 141 -19.15 -8.50 -19.71
C ARG A 141 -18.72 -9.06 -18.36
N HIS A 142 -17.60 -8.60 -17.88
CA HIS A 142 -17.06 -8.98 -16.57
C HIS A 142 -16.49 -7.77 -15.85
N LEU A 143 -16.33 -7.87 -14.53
CA LEU A 143 -15.70 -6.82 -13.74
C LEU A 143 -14.20 -6.76 -14.06
N ASP A 144 -13.70 -5.57 -14.36
CA ASP A 144 -12.28 -5.35 -14.66
C ASP A 144 -11.50 -4.99 -13.41
N LEU A 145 -10.88 -6.00 -12.79
CA LEU A 145 -10.01 -5.81 -11.62
C LEU A 145 -8.61 -5.30 -12.00
N GLY A 146 -8.20 -5.42 -13.26
CA GLY A 146 -6.93 -4.91 -13.77
C GLY A 146 -6.88 -3.38 -13.75
N GLN A 147 -8.02 -2.74 -14.01
CA GLN A 147 -8.20 -1.29 -14.00
C GLN A 147 -8.75 -0.76 -12.67
N LEU A 148 -8.40 -1.38 -11.57
CA LEU A 148 -8.76 -0.90 -10.23
C LEU A 148 -8.05 0.43 -9.96
N HIS A 149 -8.79 1.55 -10.00
CA HIS A 149 -8.26 2.89 -9.79
C HIS A 149 -8.77 3.55 -8.51
N LEU A 150 -9.96 3.17 -8.06
CA LEU A 150 -10.63 3.73 -6.90
C LEU A 150 -11.00 2.58 -5.96
N ALA A 151 -10.14 2.35 -5.00
CA ALA A 151 -10.39 1.40 -3.94
C ALA A 151 -9.68 1.85 -2.66
N ALA A 152 -10.29 1.48 -1.55
CA ALA A 152 -9.75 1.67 -0.23
C ALA A 152 -9.97 0.43 0.63
N ARG A 153 -9.11 0.27 1.62
CA ARG A 153 -9.23 -0.74 2.66
C ARG A 153 -9.05 -0.09 4.01
N ILE A 154 -9.97 -0.36 4.91
CA ILE A 154 -9.97 0.15 6.28
C ILE A 154 -9.72 -1.04 7.21
N ASN A 155 -8.65 -0.97 8.00
CA ASN A 155 -8.38 -1.90 9.08
C ASN A 155 -9.27 -1.55 10.27
N LEU A 156 -10.38 -2.27 10.41
CA LEU A 156 -11.40 -2.03 11.44
C LEU A 156 -10.88 -2.39 12.83
N SER A 157 -10.05 -3.42 12.93
CA SER A 157 -9.44 -3.85 14.19
C SER A 157 -8.49 -2.78 14.72
N GLU A 158 -7.62 -2.24 13.85
CA GLU A 158 -6.69 -1.18 14.21
C GLU A 158 -7.44 0.11 14.61
N TRP A 159 -8.41 0.53 13.81
CA TRP A 159 -9.22 1.72 14.10
C TRP A 159 -9.93 1.63 15.47
N ARG A 160 -10.43 0.45 15.84
CA ARG A 160 -11.16 0.26 17.12
C ARG A 160 -10.24 0.12 18.33
N ASN A 161 -9.08 -0.49 18.15
CA ASN A 161 -8.22 -0.90 19.27
C ASN A 161 -7.06 0.06 19.52
N ASN A 162 -6.69 0.90 18.53
CA ASN A 162 -5.56 1.81 18.62
C ASN A 162 -5.96 3.25 18.26
N ALA A 163 -6.37 4.04 19.26
CA ALA A 163 -6.78 5.43 19.08
C ALA A 163 -5.63 6.35 18.61
N GLN A 164 -4.38 5.92 18.72
CA GLN A 164 -3.20 6.68 18.27
C GLN A 164 -2.82 6.38 16.82
N SER A 165 -3.38 5.35 16.22
CA SER A 165 -3.04 4.98 14.84
C SER A 165 -3.46 6.05 13.84
N ARG A 166 -2.57 6.34 12.91
CA ARG A 166 -2.76 7.32 11.84
C ARG A 166 -2.68 6.66 10.44
N GLN A 167 -2.80 5.32 10.39
CA GLN A 167 -2.55 4.54 9.16
C GLN A 167 -3.48 3.33 8.96
N TYR A 168 -4.67 3.35 9.56
CA TYR A 168 -5.64 2.25 9.43
C TYR A 168 -6.49 2.31 8.16
N ILE A 169 -6.36 3.37 7.35
CA ILE A 169 -6.98 3.48 6.03
C ILE A 169 -5.88 3.45 4.98
N SER A 170 -5.99 2.56 4.01
CA SER A 170 -5.18 2.61 2.79
C SER A 170 -6.08 2.82 1.57
N PHE A 171 -5.61 3.58 0.57
CA PHE A 171 -6.37 3.81 -0.66
C PHE A 171 -5.44 3.97 -1.87
N ILE A 172 -5.97 3.66 -3.07
CA ILE A 172 -5.20 3.81 -4.31
C ILE A 172 -5.14 5.29 -4.69
N LYS A 173 -3.93 5.81 -4.81
CA LYS A 173 -3.64 7.13 -5.36
C LYS A 173 -3.55 7.01 -6.89
N GLY A 174 -4.62 7.40 -7.60
CA GLY A 174 -4.71 7.25 -9.05
C GLY A 174 -3.60 7.99 -9.81
N LYS A 175 -3.08 7.37 -10.87
CA LYS A 175 -2.09 8.00 -11.78
C LYS A 175 -2.68 9.11 -12.66
N ASN A 176 -4.00 9.16 -12.84
CA ASN A 176 -4.69 10.01 -13.81
C ASN A 176 -5.10 11.40 -13.27
N GLY A 177 -4.25 12.01 -12.44
CA GLY A 177 -4.43 13.37 -11.94
C GLY A 177 -5.00 13.44 -10.52
N LYS A 178 -4.57 14.46 -9.77
CA LYS A 178 -4.96 14.70 -8.36
C LYS A 178 -6.48 14.67 -8.12
N LYS A 179 -7.28 15.12 -9.08
CA LYS A 179 -8.74 15.28 -8.90
C LYS A 179 -9.51 13.98 -8.72
N VAL A 180 -9.10 12.86 -9.35
CA VAL A 180 -9.84 11.59 -9.30
C VAL A 180 -9.64 10.85 -8.00
N SER A 181 -8.47 10.97 -7.38
CA SER A 181 -8.21 10.39 -6.06
C SER A 181 -8.78 11.24 -4.92
N ASP A 182 -8.88 12.56 -5.12
CA ASP A 182 -9.30 13.50 -4.08
C ASP A 182 -10.76 13.26 -3.67
N TYR A 183 -11.71 13.14 -4.63
CA TYR A 183 -13.11 12.92 -4.26
C TYR A 183 -13.34 11.57 -3.56
N PHE A 184 -12.60 10.52 -3.94
CA PHE A 184 -12.74 9.21 -3.30
C PHE A 184 -12.14 9.21 -1.88
N ARG A 185 -11.04 9.93 -1.70
CA ARG A 185 -10.48 10.23 -0.37
C ARG A 185 -11.47 11.01 0.48
N ASP A 186 -12.09 12.05 -0.11
CA ASP A 186 -13.07 12.90 0.58
C ASP A 186 -14.36 12.12 0.89
N PHE A 187 -14.77 11.21 0.00
CA PHE A 187 -15.86 10.26 0.24
C PHE A 187 -15.62 9.40 1.48
N ILE A 188 -14.43 8.82 1.61
CA ILE A 188 -14.08 8.01 2.79
C ILE A 188 -13.86 8.92 4.00
N GLY A 189 -13.59 10.20 3.81
CA GLY A 189 -13.18 11.11 4.87
C GLY A 189 -11.78 10.80 5.38
N CYS A 190 -10.86 10.43 4.48
CA CYS A 190 -9.50 10.05 4.83
C CYS A 190 -8.57 11.27 4.82
N GLN A 191 -7.92 11.52 5.95
CA GLN A 191 -6.80 12.44 6.08
C GLN A 191 -5.51 11.64 5.90
N GLU A 192 -4.67 12.03 4.95
CA GLU A 192 -3.35 11.39 4.79
C GLU A 192 -2.50 11.63 6.05
N GLY A 193 -2.02 10.54 6.66
CA GLY A 193 -1.31 10.58 7.93
C GLY A 193 0.12 10.10 7.87
N VAL A 194 0.50 9.35 6.82
CA VAL A 194 1.81 8.72 6.74
C VAL A 194 2.38 8.85 5.33
N ASP A 195 3.58 9.38 5.24
CA ASP A 195 4.41 9.32 4.03
C ASP A 195 5.08 7.94 3.94
N ALA A 196 4.36 6.93 3.45
CA ALA A 196 4.87 5.57 3.31
C ALA A 196 6.23 5.49 2.55
N PRO A 197 6.45 6.21 1.43
CA PRO A 197 7.76 6.31 0.82
C PRO A 197 8.82 6.91 1.73
N GLY A 198 8.48 7.97 2.48
CA GLY A 198 9.38 8.62 3.43
C GLY A 198 9.73 7.70 4.60
N GLU A 199 8.75 7.08 5.24
CA GLU A 199 8.94 6.13 6.32
C GLU A 199 9.77 4.91 5.86
N THR A 200 9.46 4.35 4.70
CA THR A 200 10.25 3.23 4.14
C THR A 200 11.70 3.66 3.89
N ARG A 201 11.96 4.85 3.32
CA ARG A 201 13.34 5.36 3.14
C ARG A 201 14.05 5.53 4.46
N THR A 202 13.37 6.07 5.47
CA THR A 202 13.94 6.28 6.81
C THR A 202 14.27 4.94 7.48
N LEU A 203 13.39 3.93 7.35
CA LEU A 203 13.65 2.57 7.82
C LEU A 203 14.92 1.98 7.18
N LEU A 204 15.02 2.07 5.86
CA LEU A 204 16.16 1.56 5.11
C LEU A 204 17.48 2.27 5.49
N LYS A 205 17.40 3.60 5.72
CA LYS A 205 18.51 4.36 6.24
C LYS A 205 18.91 3.90 7.65
N ALA A 206 17.94 3.78 8.56
CA ALA A 206 18.19 3.31 9.92
C ALA A 206 18.85 1.92 9.94
N PHE A 207 18.45 1.04 9.02
CA PHE A 207 19.06 -0.26 8.85
C PHE A 207 20.50 -0.17 8.32
N SER A 208 20.78 0.67 7.34
CA SER A 208 22.14 0.89 6.84
C SER A 208 23.05 1.43 7.94
N ASP A 209 22.56 2.40 8.73
CA ASP A 209 23.30 2.96 9.85
C ASP A 209 23.54 1.91 10.98
N PHE A 210 22.59 0.98 11.18
CA PHE A 210 22.73 -0.13 12.12
C PHE A 210 23.83 -1.11 11.68
N VAL A 211 23.80 -1.52 10.41
CA VAL A 211 24.82 -2.42 9.82
C VAL A 211 26.21 -1.82 9.93
N GLU A 212 26.35 -0.52 9.67
CA GLU A 212 27.61 0.20 9.77
C GLU A 212 28.09 0.30 11.23
N GLN A 213 27.19 0.59 12.17
CA GLN A 213 27.54 0.71 13.60
C GLN A 213 27.96 -0.61 14.24
N GLU A 214 27.31 -1.71 13.87
CA GLU A 214 27.60 -3.06 14.37
C GLU A 214 28.86 -3.67 13.71
N ASP A 215 29.49 -2.96 12.75
CA ASP A 215 30.66 -3.41 11.99
C ASP A 215 30.50 -4.84 11.45
N LEU A 216 29.33 -5.15 10.91
CA LEU A 216 28.97 -6.50 10.48
C LEU A 216 29.83 -6.93 9.29
N ALA A 217 30.29 -8.19 9.30
CA ALA A 217 30.92 -8.80 8.15
C ALA A 217 29.97 -8.72 6.92
N GLU A 218 30.54 -8.52 5.71
CA GLU A 218 29.76 -8.27 4.48
C GLU A 218 28.71 -9.36 4.22
N GLU A 219 29.01 -10.61 4.51
CA GLU A 219 28.09 -11.72 4.34
C GLU A 219 26.90 -11.65 5.30
N GLN A 220 27.16 -11.30 6.57
CA GLN A 220 26.11 -11.08 7.57
C GLN A 220 25.26 -9.85 7.22
N ALA A 221 25.87 -8.75 6.79
CA ALA A 221 25.16 -7.56 6.35
C ALA A 221 24.23 -7.86 5.15
N ARG A 222 24.70 -8.67 4.22
CA ARG A 222 23.91 -9.11 3.05
C ARG A 222 22.74 -10.00 3.46
N GLU A 223 22.95 -10.96 4.36
CA GLU A 223 21.89 -11.83 4.86
C GLU A 223 20.80 -11.05 5.60
N LYS A 224 21.22 -10.18 6.54
CA LYS A 224 20.28 -9.31 7.28
C LYS A 224 19.53 -8.32 6.35
N THR A 225 20.20 -7.79 5.32
CA THR A 225 19.54 -6.95 4.28
C THR A 225 18.49 -7.74 3.54
N LYS A 226 18.79 -8.99 3.16
CA LYS A 226 17.83 -9.86 2.48
C LYS A 226 16.63 -10.14 3.38
N THR A 227 16.83 -10.45 4.65
CA THR A 227 15.77 -10.68 5.64
C THR A 227 14.83 -9.47 5.73
N LEU A 228 15.39 -8.26 5.87
CA LEU A 228 14.57 -7.03 5.89
C LEU A 228 13.75 -6.87 4.62
N VAL A 229 14.38 -7.01 3.45
CA VAL A 229 13.67 -6.80 2.16
C VAL A 229 12.61 -7.87 1.92
N ASP A 230 12.89 -9.12 2.25
CA ASP A 230 11.96 -10.23 2.09
C ASP A 230 10.74 -10.07 3.01
N TYR A 231 10.95 -9.72 4.28
CA TYR A 231 9.88 -9.43 5.23
C TYR A 231 9.04 -8.23 4.75
N ALA A 232 9.67 -7.09 4.49
CA ALA A 232 8.97 -5.88 4.06
C ALA A 232 8.20 -6.08 2.73
N THR A 233 8.77 -6.88 1.80
CA THR A 233 8.09 -7.23 0.54
C THR A 233 6.90 -8.15 0.78
N THR A 234 7.02 -9.08 1.72
CA THR A 234 5.91 -9.96 2.13
C THR A 234 4.77 -9.17 2.73
N GLN A 235 5.07 -8.28 3.67
CA GLN A 235 4.07 -7.36 4.25
C GLN A 235 3.40 -6.50 3.17
N ALA A 236 4.18 -5.97 2.23
CA ALA A 236 3.64 -5.22 1.10
C ALA A 236 2.72 -6.05 0.19
N LYS A 237 2.99 -7.35 -0.01
CA LYS A 237 2.12 -8.26 -0.77
C LYS A 237 0.82 -8.57 -0.03
N LEU A 238 0.89 -8.73 1.28
CA LEU A 238 -0.27 -8.95 2.14
C LEU A 238 -1.08 -7.66 2.36
N GLY A 239 -0.46 -6.50 2.07
CA GLY A 239 -1.03 -5.18 2.36
C GLY A 239 -1.05 -4.87 3.85
N GLU A 240 -0.12 -5.46 4.59
CA GLU A 240 0.11 -5.26 6.02
C GLU A 240 1.25 -4.26 6.26
N ALA A 241 1.29 -3.68 7.46
CA ALA A 241 2.39 -2.84 7.88
C ALA A 241 3.64 -3.67 8.24
N ILE A 242 4.81 -3.05 8.14
CA ILE A 242 6.06 -3.56 8.73
C ILE A 242 6.00 -3.25 10.22
N THR A 243 6.01 -4.26 11.07
CA THR A 243 6.13 -4.09 12.53
C THR A 243 7.60 -4.05 12.90
N LEU A 244 8.08 -2.93 13.46
CA LEU A 244 9.50 -2.75 13.78
C LEU A 244 10.03 -3.77 14.79
N GLU A 245 9.22 -4.16 15.75
CA GLU A 245 9.60 -5.14 16.77
C GLU A 245 9.78 -6.55 16.16
N GLU A 246 8.85 -6.97 15.29
CA GLU A 246 8.93 -8.24 14.57
C GLU A 246 10.13 -8.25 13.62
N LEU A 247 10.30 -7.19 12.83
CA LEU A 247 11.44 -7.03 11.93
C LEU A 247 12.77 -7.12 12.69
N SER A 248 12.87 -6.46 13.86
CA SER A 248 14.09 -6.51 14.69
C SER A 248 14.42 -7.94 15.13
N GLY A 249 13.42 -8.71 15.54
CA GLY A 249 13.60 -10.13 15.88
C GLY A 249 14.05 -11.00 14.71
N LEU A 250 13.53 -10.74 13.51
CA LEU A 250 13.93 -11.45 12.29
C LEU A 250 15.35 -11.10 11.82
N ILE A 251 15.79 -9.85 12.04
CA ILE A 251 17.14 -9.38 11.69
C ILE A 251 18.21 -10.02 12.59
N ASP A 252 17.91 -10.20 13.87
CA ASP A 252 18.86 -10.74 14.83
C ASP A 252 18.12 -11.59 15.89
N GLU A 253 18.12 -12.91 15.69
CA GLU A 253 17.45 -13.85 16.60
C GLU A 253 18.16 -13.93 17.97
N ASP A 254 19.46 -13.72 18.03
CA ASP A 254 20.22 -13.72 19.28
C ASP A 254 20.00 -12.43 20.08
N ARG A 255 19.78 -11.32 19.41
CA ARG A 255 19.50 -10.00 20.00
C ARG A 255 18.24 -9.38 19.40
N PRO A 256 17.04 -9.93 19.64
CA PRO A 256 15.82 -9.61 18.90
C PRO A 256 15.36 -8.16 19.04
N ARG A 257 15.93 -7.40 19.98
CA ARG A 257 15.60 -5.99 20.19
C ARG A 257 16.70 -5.01 19.71
N ALA A 258 17.83 -5.50 19.25
CA ALA A 258 18.99 -4.66 18.95
C ALA A 258 18.66 -3.59 17.89
N PHE A 259 18.05 -3.96 16.79
CA PHE A 259 17.68 -3.00 15.73
C PHE A 259 16.53 -2.06 16.17
N PHE A 260 15.55 -2.56 16.91
CA PHE A 260 14.48 -1.74 17.46
C PHE A 260 15.01 -0.68 18.43
N GLU A 261 15.93 -1.04 19.33
CA GLU A 261 16.56 -0.12 20.26
C GLU A 261 17.47 0.88 19.54
N HIS A 262 18.18 0.47 18.49
CA HIS A 262 18.95 1.37 17.65
C HIS A 262 18.05 2.47 17.03
N ILE A 263 16.89 2.09 16.48
CA ILE A 263 15.93 3.06 15.93
C ILE A 263 15.46 4.04 17.01
N ARG A 264 15.09 3.54 18.19
CA ARG A 264 14.61 4.38 19.29
C ARG A 264 15.68 5.31 19.84
N ASN A 265 16.91 4.83 20.00
CA ASN A 265 17.99 5.60 20.59
C ASN A 265 18.51 6.71 19.69
N LYS A 266 18.37 6.59 18.37
CA LYS A 266 18.80 7.59 17.39
C LYS A 266 17.68 8.49 16.88
N ASP A 267 16.46 8.30 17.39
CA ASP A 267 15.27 9.13 17.09
C ASP A 267 15.05 9.38 15.59
N TYR A 268 14.91 8.30 14.83
CA TYR A 268 14.59 8.38 13.39
C TYR A 268 13.17 8.88 13.11
N GLY A 269 12.34 9.06 14.14
CA GLY A 269 10.95 9.49 13.99
C GLY A 269 10.05 8.46 13.30
N LEU A 270 10.45 7.19 13.28
CA LEU A 270 9.67 6.11 12.68
C LEU A 270 8.52 5.68 13.57
N SER A 271 7.38 5.43 12.95
CA SER A 271 6.23 4.80 13.61
C SER A 271 6.55 3.34 13.97
N PRO A 272 5.97 2.77 15.04
CA PRO A 272 6.13 1.35 15.38
C PRO A 272 5.70 0.40 14.26
N GLU A 273 4.74 0.85 13.46
CA GLU A 273 4.23 0.18 12.28
C GLU A 273 4.41 1.08 11.06
N ILE A 274 5.06 0.58 10.02
CA ILE A 274 5.43 1.32 8.82
C ILE A 274 4.71 0.71 7.62
N PRO A 275 3.87 1.48 6.89
CA PRO A 275 3.29 0.98 5.65
C PRO A 275 4.39 0.85 4.58
N PRO A 276 4.60 -0.37 4.04
CA PRO A 276 5.70 -0.61 3.11
C PRO A 276 5.45 0.01 1.74
N ASP A 277 6.38 0.82 1.24
CA ASP A 277 6.36 1.30 -0.14
C ASP A 277 7.18 0.39 -1.06
N LYS A 278 6.49 -0.34 -1.94
CA LYS A 278 7.11 -1.31 -2.85
C LYS A 278 8.17 -0.72 -3.76
N ARG A 279 7.98 0.52 -4.22
CA ARG A 279 8.92 1.18 -5.12
C ARG A 279 10.21 1.51 -4.39
N THR A 280 10.10 2.03 -3.18
CA THR A 280 11.26 2.32 -2.33
C THR A 280 12.01 1.05 -1.97
N LEU A 281 11.30 -0.02 -1.58
CA LEU A 281 11.90 -1.32 -1.29
C LEU A 281 12.63 -1.91 -2.51
N SER A 282 12.07 -1.81 -3.71
CA SER A 282 12.72 -2.32 -4.93
C SER A 282 14.00 -1.56 -5.30
N GLN A 283 14.16 -0.33 -4.82
CA GLN A 283 15.36 0.49 -5.03
C GLN A 283 16.47 0.18 -4.02
N PHE A 284 16.16 -0.57 -2.97
CA PHE A 284 17.09 -0.94 -1.91
C PHE A 284 17.83 -2.26 -2.21
N GLN A 285 18.28 -2.45 -3.44
CA GLN A 285 19.22 -3.51 -3.78
C GLN A 285 20.65 -3.01 -3.61
N ARG A 286 21.53 -3.86 -3.11
CA ARG A 286 22.98 -3.56 -3.04
C ARG A 286 23.71 -4.27 -4.15
N PHE A 287 24.57 -3.55 -4.82
CA PHE A 287 25.58 -4.12 -5.68
C PHE A 287 26.80 -4.44 -4.85
N THR A 288 27.28 -5.67 -4.90
CA THR A 288 28.50 -6.11 -4.19
C THR A 288 29.42 -6.86 -5.12
N GLY A 289 30.72 -6.61 -5.01
CA GLY A 289 31.74 -7.31 -5.77
C GLY A 289 33.08 -7.33 -5.04
N ARG A 290 33.80 -8.45 -5.11
CA ARG A 290 35.16 -8.60 -4.57
C ARG A 290 36.09 -9.20 -5.63
N ALA A 291 37.24 -8.59 -5.80
CA ALA A 291 38.33 -9.14 -6.60
C ALA A 291 39.67 -8.55 -6.14
N GLU A 292 40.70 -9.38 -6.02
CA GLU A 292 42.13 -9.00 -5.85
C GLU A 292 42.40 -7.94 -4.75
N GLY A 293 41.70 -8.02 -3.62
CA GLY A 293 41.84 -7.06 -2.52
C GLY A 293 40.98 -5.81 -2.65
N LEU A 294 40.17 -5.69 -3.72
CA LEU A 294 39.14 -4.68 -3.88
C LEU A 294 37.78 -5.23 -3.39
N SER A 295 37.13 -4.50 -2.53
CA SER A 295 35.75 -4.77 -2.11
C SER A 295 34.89 -3.54 -2.43
N ILE A 296 33.83 -3.72 -3.20
CA ILE A 296 32.86 -2.67 -3.54
C ILE A 296 31.49 -3.10 -3.07
N SER A 297 30.83 -2.24 -2.31
CA SER A 297 29.43 -2.43 -1.91
C SER A 297 28.73 -1.08 -1.87
N PHE A 298 27.62 -0.95 -2.60
CA PHE A 298 26.82 0.28 -2.62
C PHE A 298 25.35 -0.03 -2.89
N GLU A 299 24.46 0.88 -2.47
CA GLU A 299 23.03 0.77 -2.68
C GLU A 299 22.65 1.09 -4.12
N ALA A 300 21.71 0.36 -4.70
CA ALA A 300 21.34 0.48 -6.12
C ALA A 300 20.84 1.88 -6.50
N HIS A 301 20.21 2.62 -5.57
CA HIS A 301 19.76 3.99 -5.83
C HIS A 301 20.92 4.99 -6.06
N LEU A 302 22.14 4.62 -5.69
CA LEU A 302 23.32 5.43 -5.95
C LEU A 302 23.81 5.30 -7.41
N LEU A 303 23.44 4.20 -8.08
CA LEU A 303 23.75 4.00 -9.49
C LEU A 303 22.96 5.01 -10.36
N GLY A 304 23.64 5.70 -11.24
CA GLY A 304 23.06 6.78 -12.06
C GLY A 304 23.00 8.15 -11.36
N SER A 305 23.29 8.23 -10.03
CA SER A 305 23.33 9.48 -9.28
C SER A 305 24.74 9.82 -8.77
N LYS A 306 25.24 9.10 -7.79
CA LYS A 306 26.59 9.24 -7.20
C LYS A 306 27.60 8.28 -7.78
N ILE A 307 27.14 7.17 -8.34
CA ILE A 307 27.95 6.12 -8.92
C ILE A 307 27.48 5.89 -10.36
N GLU A 308 28.43 5.89 -11.29
CA GLU A 308 28.19 5.59 -12.70
C GLU A 308 28.98 4.36 -13.10
N TYR A 309 28.35 3.47 -13.86
CA TYR A 309 29.03 2.34 -14.50
C TYR A 309 29.17 2.63 -16.00
N ASP A 310 30.41 2.73 -16.48
CA ASP A 310 30.75 2.84 -17.89
C ASP A 310 31.04 1.43 -18.44
N GLU A 311 30.02 0.83 -19.07
CA GLU A 311 30.10 -0.52 -19.62
C GLU A 311 31.17 -0.63 -20.72
N GLY A 312 31.35 0.43 -21.53
CA GLY A 312 32.30 0.43 -22.63
C GLY A 312 33.76 0.41 -22.18
N ARG A 313 34.05 0.90 -20.97
CA ARG A 313 35.37 0.98 -20.37
C ARG A 313 35.54 0.05 -19.17
N ASP A 314 34.50 -0.65 -18.79
CA ASP A 314 34.43 -1.49 -17.58
C ASP A 314 34.91 -0.73 -16.33
N MET A 315 34.36 0.48 -16.12
CA MET A 315 34.77 1.36 -15.02
C MET A 315 33.60 1.76 -14.14
N LEU A 316 33.86 1.81 -12.84
CA LEU A 316 32.93 2.37 -11.87
C LEU A 316 33.44 3.74 -11.41
N ILE A 317 32.65 4.78 -11.61
CA ILE A 317 32.99 6.17 -11.28
C ILE A 317 32.18 6.59 -10.05
N ILE A 318 32.88 6.95 -8.97
CA ILE A 318 32.28 7.43 -7.71
C ILE A 318 32.42 8.96 -7.67
N ARG A 319 31.31 9.69 -7.80
CA ARG A 319 31.33 11.17 -7.85
C ARG A 319 31.51 11.84 -6.49
N GLN A 320 31.05 11.22 -5.42
CA GLN A 320 31.20 11.72 -4.03
C GLN A 320 31.87 10.65 -3.18
N VAL A 321 33.19 10.69 -3.12
CA VAL A 321 33.98 9.78 -2.27
C VAL A 321 33.70 10.11 -0.81
N PRO A 322 33.36 9.10 0.04
CA PRO A 322 33.16 9.28 1.47
C PRO A 322 34.36 10.00 2.12
N THR A 323 34.06 10.88 3.09
CA THR A 323 35.09 11.75 3.70
C THR A 323 36.24 10.95 4.29
N GLN A 324 35.94 9.85 4.95
CA GLN A 324 36.91 8.96 5.57
C GLN A 324 37.91 8.35 4.55
N LEU A 325 37.39 7.88 3.42
CA LEU A 325 38.20 7.35 2.33
C LEU A 325 39.01 8.47 1.64
N LYS A 326 38.40 9.64 1.45
CA LYS A 326 39.07 10.81 0.89
C LYS A 326 40.26 11.24 1.73
N ASP A 327 40.14 11.22 3.05
CA ASP A 327 41.21 11.59 3.98
C ASP A 327 42.37 10.55 3.96
N GLN A 328 42.05 9.26 3.89
CA GLN A 328 43.04 8.21 3.71
C GLN A 328 43.81 8.32 2.38
N LEU A 329 43.09 8.61 1.28
CA LEU A 329 43.71 8.78 -0.02
C LEU A 329 44.61 10.02 -0.09
N LYS A 330 44.31 11.09 0.64
CA LYS A 330 45.15 12.29 0.73
C LYS A 330 46.42 12.04 1.53
N ARG A 331 46.33 11.34 2.68
CA ARG A 331 47.49 11.00 3.54
C ARG A 331 48.52 10.11 2.85
N ARG A 332 48.16 9.42 1.77
CA ARG A 332 49.07 8.54 1.01
C ARG A 332 49.79 9.28 -0.11
N LYS A 333 49.54 10.55 -0.35
CA LYS A 333 50.21 11.39 -1.34
C LYS A 333 51.33 12.25 -0.75
N ASP A 334 51.41 12.31 0.57
CA ASP A 334 52.51 12.88 1.35
C ASP A 334 53.44 11.75 1.83
#